data_78c33ca16ebef22ca3d7e1eb18b7e020
#
_entry.id   78c33ca16ebef22ca3d7e1eb18b7e020
#
_cell.length_a   1.000
_cell.length_b   1.000
_cell.length_c   1.000
_cell.angle_alpha   90.00
_cell.angle_beta   90.00
_cell.angle_gamma   90.00
#
_symmetry.space_group_name_H-M   'P 1'
#
loop_
_entity.id
_entity.type
_entity.pdbx_description
1 polymer ?
#
loop_
_entity_poly.entity_id
_entity_poly.type
_entity_poly.pdbx_seq_one_letter_code
_entity_poly.pdbx_strand_id
1 'polypeptide(L)'
;GDSMRARHICLGTGPANRPRLPGIPGIAQFKGHSFHTCRWDYNYTGGGPNGGLTGLADKTVAIIGTGATAVQCVPALGESAKQLYVFQRTPSSVDERNNAETDPAWAASLKPGWQKERQRKFGEAFLGGPIDPAFVDDGWTRLTRNLKALVAQSGESVSGLAQIADFKTMETIRGLVDDTVKDPAVAEKLKAYYNQFCKRPTFNDFYLDTFNRENVELVDVSASQGVEAITEHGIIANGQEYPVDCIIYASGFEITSSYERRLGIPIFGVAGQSIYEHWQAGMRSMHGLMVSGFPNLFLCG
;
A
#
# COMPACT_ATOMS: atom_id res chain seq x y z
N GLY A 1 -8.98 -24.88 21.93
CA GLY A 1 -9.68 -23.95 21.03
C GLY A 1 -11.17 -24.09 21.16
N ASP A 2 -11.91 -23.01 20.90
CA ASP A 2 -13.36 -22.99 21.01
C ASP A 2 -14.01 -23.54 19.74
N SER A 3 -15.20 -24.14 19.87
CA SER A 3 -16.01 -24.63 18.75
C SER A 3 -17.29 -23.81 18.66
N MET A 4 -17.64 -23.40 17.44
CA MET A 4 -18.85 -22.63 17.19
C MET A 4 -19.66 -23.30 16.07
N ARG A 5 -20.99 -23.33 16.22
CA ARG A 5 -21.91 -23.69 15.14
C ARG A 5 -22.54 -22.44 14.57
N ALA A 6 -22.44 -22.26 13.25
CA ALA A 6 -23.08 -21.17 12.55
C ALA A 6 -23.96 -21.70 11.41
N ARG A 7 -25.10 -21.03 11.15
CA ARG A 7 -25.96 -21.36 10.01
C ARG A 7 -25.32 -20.92 8.69
N HIS A 8 -24.62 -19.77 8.71
CA HIS A 8 -23.90 -19.22 7.57
C HIS A 8 -22.52 -18.77 8.02
N ILE A 9 -21.52 -18.95 7.18
CA ILE A 9 -20.13 -18.54 7.39
C ILE A 9 -19.76 -17.57 6.28
N CYS A 10 -19.33 -16.36 6.64
CA CYS A 10 -18.83 -15.36 5.71
C CYS A 10 -17.32 -15.20 5.89
N LEU A 11 -16.53 -15.48 4.85
CA LEU A 11 -15.09 -15.27 4.86
C LEU A 11 -14.77 -13.91 4.26
N GLY A 12 -14.40 -12.95 5.11
CA GLY A 12 -13.97 -11.61 4.73
C GLY A 12 -12.48 -11.41 4.92
N THR A 13 -11.65 -12.38 4.51
CA THR A 13 -10.21 -12.38 4.78
C THR A 13 -9.41 -11.46 3.87
N GLY A 14 -9.95 -11.08 2.72
CA GLY A 14 -9.28 -10.26 1.72
C GLY A 14 -8.01 -10.89 1.13
N PRO A 15 -7.35 -10.21 0.17
CA PRO A 15 -6.11 -10.71 -0.43
C PRO A 15 -4.86 -10.42 0.42
N ALA A 16 -4.89 -9.41 1.29
CA ALA A 16 -3.76 -8.95 2.08
C ALA A 16 -3.80 -9.47 3.53
N ASN A 17 -4.04 -10.77 3.71
CA ASN A 17 -4.20 -11.38 5.03
C ASN A 17 -2.94 -12.07 5.57
N ARG A 18 -1.99 -12.44 4.69
CA ARG A 18 -0.72 -13.06 5.09
C ARG A 18 0.45 -12.13 4.81
N PRO A 19 1.16 -11.63 5.83
CA PRO A 19 2.33 -10.79 5.64
C PRO A 19 3.44 -11.55 4.93
N ARG A 20 4.17 -10.84 4.07
CA ARG A 20 5.33 -11.36 3.37
C ARG A 20 6.60 -10.85 4.06
N LEU A 21 7.34 -11.73 4.71
CA LEU A 21 8.70 -11.41 5.14
C LEU A 21 9.65 -11.60 3.94
N PRO A 22 10.59 -10.67 3.72
CA PRO A 22 11.59 -10.84 2.68
C PRO A 22 12.54 -11.98 3.03
N GLY A 23 13.00 -12.72 2.02
CA GLY A 23 13.99 -13.80 2.19
C GLY A 23 15.42 -13.27 2.30
N ILE A 24 15.65 -12.25 3.13
CA ILE A 24 16.97 -11.64 3.29
C ILE A 24 17.88 -12.56 4.12
N PRO A 25 19.10 -12.88 3.64
CA PRO A 25 20.07 -13.64 4.41
C PRO A 25 20.30 -13.04 5.80
N GLY A 26 20.33 -13.87 6.84
CA GLY A 26 20.57 -13.44 8.21
C GLY A 26 19.37 -12.83 8.94
N ILE A 27 18.17 -12.74 8.34
CA ILE A 27 16.99 -12.12 8.96
C ILE A 27 16.66 -12.64 10.38
N ALA A 28 16.97 -13.91 10.67
CA ALA A 28 16.76 -14.52 11.99
C ALA A 28 17.91 -14.25 12.98
N GLN A 29 18.99 -13.62 12.56
CA GLN A 29 20.17 -13.35 13.40
C GLN A 29 20.07 -12.00 14.13
N PHE A 30 19.20 -11.12 13.67
CA PHE A 30 19.06 -9.79 14.24
C PHE A 30 18.71 -9.83 15.73
N LYS A 31 19.49 -9.14 16.54
CA LYS A 31 19.33 -9.05 18.00
C LYS A 31 18.49 -7.88 18.46
N GLY A 32 18.29 -6.89 17.61
CA GLY A 32 17.40 -5.75 17.86
C GLY A 32 15.92 -6.14 17.74
N HIS A 33 15.04 -5.15 17.82
CA HIS A 33 13.60 -5.36 17.70
C HIS A 33 13.17 -5.39 16.23
N SER A 34 12.28 -6.30 15.84
CA SER A 34 11.77 -6.28 14.47
C SER A 34 10.32 -6.73 14.37
N PHE A 35 9.56 -6.12 13.47
CA PHE A 35 8.16 -6.48 13.21
C PHE A 35 7.74 -6.09 11.79
N HIS A 36 6.67 -6.74 11.33
CA HIS A 36 6.01 -6.37 10.08
C HIS A 36 4.93 -5.31 10.33
N THR A 37 4.76 -4.35 9.43
CA THR A 37 3.80 -3.23 9.57
C THR A 37 2.36 -3.67 9.89
N CYS A 38 1.91 -4.85 9.45
CA CYS A 38 0.59 -5.37 9.80
C CYS A 38 0.47 -5.92 11.24
N ARG A 39 1.56 -5.97 11.97
CA ARG A 39 1.68 -6.36 13.37
C ARG A 39 2.48 -5.30 14.12
N TRP A 40 2.03 -4.05 14.02
CA TRP A 40 2.69 -2.92 14.66
C TRP A 40 2.79 -3.12 16.16
N ASP A 41 3.99 -2.95 16.71
CA ASP A 41 4.24 -3.14 18.14
C ASP A 41 4.28 -1.79 18.86
N TYR A 42 3.13 -1.33 19.33
CA TYR A 42 3.02 -0.11 20.10
C TYR A 42 3.65 -0.21 21.51
N ASN A 43 3.88 -1.42 22.04
CA ASN A 43 4.61 -1.56 23.30
C ASN A 43 6.07 -1.15 23.15
N TYR A 44 6.65 -1.37 21.96
CA TYR A 44 8.01 -0.94 21.63
C TYR A 44 8.06 0.50 21.14
N THR A 45 7.21 0.88 20.20
CA THR A 45 7.26 2.19 19.57
C THR A 45 6.61 3.30 20.41
N GLY A 46 5.76 2.96 21.35
CA GLY A 46 4.86 3.91 21.98
C GLY A 46 3.78 4.41 21.01
N GLY A 47 3.01 5.40 21.42
CA GLY A 47 2.01 6.07 20.58
C GLY A 47 0.81 5.21 20.22
N GLY A 48 0.28 5.46 19.03
CA GLY A 48 -0.92 4.80 18.50
C GLY A 48 -1.11 5.05 17.00
N PRO A 49 -2.29 4.74 16.45
CA PRO A 49 -2.59 4.90 15.02
C PRO A 49 -2.41 6.34 14.50
N ASN A 50 -2.42 7.32 15.37
CA ASN A 50 -2.27 8.74 15.03
C ASN A 50 -0.83 9.26 15.21
N GLY A 51 0.16 8.37 15.41
CA GLY A 51 1.55 8.75 15.64
C GLY A 51 1.93 8.81 17.12
N GLY A 52 2.85 9.74 17.48
CA GLY A 52 3.35 9.86 18.85
C GLY A 52 4.23 8.69 19.29
N LEU A 53 5.10 8.19 18.38
CA LEU A 53 5.91 6.99 18.58
C LEU A 53 7.11 7.26 19.50
N THR A 54 6.82 7.76 20.71
CA THR A 54 7.81 8.29 21.67
C THR A 54 8.87 7.27 22.10
N GLY A 55 8.59 5.97 22.00
CA GLY A 55 9.57 4.90 22.29
C GLY A 55 10.72 4.84 21.27
N LEU A 56 10.64 5.60 20.17
CA LEU A 56 11.65 5.64 19.13
C LEU A 56 12.62 6.85 19.25
N ALA A 57 12.41 7.74 20.21
CA ALA A 57 13.15 9.01 20.30
C ALA A 57 14.69 8.85 20.48
N ASP A 58 15.14 7.74 21.04
CA ASP A 58 16.55 7.40 21.21
C ASP A 58 17.01 6.30 20.23
N LYS A 59 16.16 5.82 19.32
CA LYS A 59 16.41 4.67 18.46
C LYS A 59 16.79 5.04 17.03
N THR A 60 17.70 4.25 16.48
CA THR A 60 17.97 4.17 15.05
C THR A 60 17.06 3.11 14.43
N VAL A 61 16.18 3.53 13.53
CA VAL A 61 15.13 2.70 12.95
C VAL A 61 15.37 2.50 11.46
N ALA A 62 15.18 1.28 10.98
CA ALA A 62 15.13 0.97 9.57
C ALA A 62 13.72 0.56 9.14
N ILE A 63 13.23 1.08 8.02
CA ILE A 63 12.05 0.56 7.33
C ILE A 63 12.44 -0.02 5.97
N ILE A 64 12.09 -1.27 5.72
CA ILE A 64 12.40 -1.97 4.46
C ILE A 64 11.15 -1.99 3.57
N GLY A 65 11.25 -1.29 2.44
CA GLY A 65 10.18 -1.12 1.47
C GLY A 65 9.55 0.27 1.48
N THR A 66 9.08 0.70 0.31
CA THR A 66 8.50 2.03 0.05
C THR A 66 7.14 1.94 -0.63
N GLY A 67 6.39 0.83 -0.44
CA GLY A 67 5.03 0.68 -0.92
C GLY A 67 4.01 1.48 -0.12
N ALA A 68 2.71 1.30 -0.43
CA ALA A 68 1.61 2.07 0.16
C ALA A 68 1.58 2.12 1.70
N THR A 69 2.05 1.07 2.37
CA THR A 69 2.14 1.06 3.84
C THR A 69 3.28 1.93 4.33
N ALA A 70 4.47 1.81 3.72
CA ALA A 70 5.62 2.63 4.09
C ALA A 70 5.36 4.11 3.87
N VAL A 71 4.71 4.48 2.75
CA VAL A 71 4.31 5.87 2.46
C VAL A 71 3.49 6.48 3.61
N GLN A 72 2.70 5.68 4.32
CA GLN A 72 1.92 6.13 5.48
C GLN A 72 2.72 6.11 6.79
N CYS A 73 3.70 5.20 6.95
CA CYS A 73 4.45 5.06 8.18
C CYS A 73 5.65 6.02 8.29
N VAL A 74 6.32 6.29 7.15
CA VAL A 74 7.58 7.05 7.10
C VAL A 74 7.45 8.46 7.71
N PRO A 75 6.39 9.24 7.51
CA PRO A 75 6.25 10.53 8.17
C PRO A 75 6.28 10.43 9.70
N ALA A 76 5.48 9.57 10.29
CA ALA A 76 5.44 9.40 11.75
C ALA A 76 6.75 8.83 12.32
N LEU A 77 7.43 7.95 11.56
CA LEU A 77 8.75 7.44 11.93
C LEU A 77 9.82 8.54 11.88
N GLY A 78 9.81 9.36 10.82
CA GLY A 78 10.75 10.48 10.67
C GLY A 78 10.58 11.56 11.74
N GLU A 79 9.35 11.77 12.22
CA GLU A 79 9.08 12.69 13.35
C GLU A 79 9.57 12.15 14.69
N SER A 80 9.56 10.82 14.88
CA SER A 80 9.72 10.21 16.20
C SER A 80 11.09 9.56 16.43
N ALA A 81 11.72 9.00 15.40
CA ALA A 81 12.97 8.28 15.54
C ALA A 81 14.17 9.25 15.67
N LYS A 82 15.20 8.81 16.43
CA LYS A 82 16.50 9.50 16.47
C LYS A 82 17.12 9.55 15.08
N GLN A 83 17.12 8.43 14.38
CA GLN A 83 17.59 8.26 13.00
C GLN A 83 16.64 7.30 12.28
N LEU A 84 16.23 7.59 11.05
CA LEU A 84 15.44 6.73 10.19
C LEU A 84 16.17 6.43 8.89
N TYR A 85 16.39 5.14 8.59
CA TYR A 85 16.85 4.66 7.29
C TYR A 85 15.67 4.07 6.52
N VAL A 86 15.41 4.58 5.32
CA VAL A 86 14.34 4.11 4.43
C VAL A 86 14.96 3.33 3.27
N PHE A 87 14.89 2.00 3.31
CA PHE A 87 15.46 1.13 2.27
C PHE A 87 14.50 0.98 1.09
N GLN A 88 14.89 1.55 -0.04
CA GLN A 88 14.10 1.62 -1.26
C GLN A 88 14.71 0.81 -2.40
N ARG A 89 13.98 -0.18 -2.90
CA ARG A 89 14.33 -0.87 -4.16
C ARG A 89 13.72 -0.21 -5.39
N THR A 90 12.50 0.29 -5.25
CA THR A 90 11.76 0.95 -6.33
C THR A 90 10.86 1.99 -5.71
N PRO A 91 10.91 3.25 -6.15
CA PRO A 91 10.05 4.30 -5.61
C PRO A 91 8.57 4.00 -5.85
N SER A 92 7.71 4.49 -4.96
CA SER A 92 6.28 4.61 -5.22
C SER A 92 5.98 5.93 -5.91
N SER A 93 4.96 5.94 -6.78
CA SER A 93 4.37 7.19 -7.22
C SER A 93 3.56 7.77 -6.05
N VAL A 94 3.98 8.89 -5.50
CA VAL A 94 3.32 9.54 -4.38
C VAL A 94 2.77 10.88 -4.84
N ASP A 95 1.45 10.98 -4.83
CA ASP A 95 0.72 12.18 -5.22
C ASP A 95 0.10 12.83 -3.97
N GLU A 96 -0.34 14.05 -4.09
CA GLU A 96 -1.05 14.76 -3.04
C GLU A 96 -2.36 14.05 -2.67
N ARG A 97 -2.61 13.94 -1.38
CA ARG A 97 -3.87 13.45 -0.86
C ARG A 97 -4.88 14.58 -0.68
N ASN A 98 -4.39 15.78 -0.34
CA ASN A 98 -5.20 16.95 -0.02
C ASN A 98 -6.26 16.62 1.06
N ASN A 99 -5.80 15.94 2.13
CA ASN A 99 -6.70 15.52 3.20
C ASN A 99 -7.07 16.73 4.07
N ALA A 100 -8.34 17.06 4.10
CA ALA A 100 -8.88 18.13 4.91
C ALA A 100 -9.86 17.59 5.97
N GLU A 101 -10.07 18.38 7.02
CA GLU A 101 -11.14 18.09 7.98
C GLU A 101 -12.51 18.13 7.28
N THR A 102 -13.39 17.25 7.72
CA THR A 102 -14.75 17.20 7.17
C THR A 102 -15.52 18.46 7.56
N ASP A 103 -15.98 19.22 6.57
CA ASP A 103 -16.85 20.37 6.81
C ASP A 103 -18.14 19.94 7.53
N PRO A 104 -18.42 20.45 8.75
CA PRO A 104 -19.62 20.08 9.48
C PRO A 104 -20.93 20.46 8.77
N ALA A 105 -20.95 21.56 8.01
CA ALA A 105 -22.13 21.97 7.25
C ALA A 105 -22.39 21.01 6.08
N TRP A 106 -21.34 20.60 5.36
CA TRP A 106 -21.44 19.57 4.33
C TRP A 106 -21.91 18.24 4.92
N ALA A 107 -21.34 17.80 6.04
CA ALA A 107 -21.73 16.55 6.71
C ALA A 107 -23.22 16.56 7.12
N ALA A 108 -23.72 17.68 7.67
CA ALA A 108 -25.12 17.85 8.04
C ALA A 108 -26.09 17.90 6.84
N SER A 109 -25.60 18.26 5.65
CA SER A 109 -26.40 18.32 4.41
C SER A 109 -26.63 16.96 3.76
N LEU A 110 -25.87 15.93 4.17
CA LEU A 110 -25.91 14.59 3.56
C LEU A 110 -27.26 13.90 3.83
N LYS A 111 -27.83 13.34 2.78
CA LYS A 111 -29.10 12.61 2.83
C LYS A 111 -28.86 11.09 2.93
N PRO A 112 -29.80 10.31 3.48
CA PRO A 112 -29.71 8.85 3.47
C PRO A 112 -29.41 8.31 2.07
N GLY A 113 -28.43 7.40 1.97
CA GLY A 113 -27.99 6.79 0.69
C GLY A 113 -26.86 7.52 -0.03
N TRP A 114 -26.34 8.64 0.48
CA TRP A 114 -25.25 9.40 -0.15
C TRP A 114 -23.97 8.56 -0.38
N GLN A 115 -23.64 7.62 0.52
CA GLN A 115 -22.46 6.75 0.36
C GLN A 115 -22.61 5.87 -0.89
N LYS A 116 -23.80 5.28 -1.09
CA LYS A 116 -24.07 4.43 -2.25
C LYS A 116 -24.00 5.23 -3.56
N GLU A 117 -24.51 6.44 -3.56
CA GLU A 117 -24.44 7.33 -4.72
C GLU A 117 -23.00 7.74 -5.02
N ARG A 118 -22.23 8.12 -4.00
CA ARG A 118 -20.81 8.46 -4.15
C ARG A 118 -20.01 7.27 -4.69
N GLN A 119 -20.22 6.07 -4.13
CA GLN A 119 -19.55 4.85 -4.60
C GLN A 119 -19.87 4.55 -6.06
N ARG A 120 -21.14 4.69 -6.47
CA ARG A 120 -21.57 4.50 -7.85
C ARG A 120 -20.88 5.50 -8.78
N LYS A 121 -20.92 6.80 -8.45
CA LYS A 121 -20.28 7.87 -9.23
C LYS A 121 -18.76 7.70 -9.31
N PHE A 122 -18.11 7.29 -8.23
CA PHE A 122 -16.69 6.96 -8.23
C PHE A 122 -16.37 5.80 -9.20
N GLY A 123 -17.13 4.71 -9.12
CA GLY A 123 -16.96 3.57 -10.02
C GLY A 123 -17.16 3.96 -11.49
N GLU A 124 -18.18 4.76 -11.80
CA GLU A 124 -18.41 5.27 -13.15
C GLU A 124 -17.26 6.15 -13.64
N ALA A 125 -16.80 7.09 -12.82
CA ALA A 125 -15.68 7.97 -13.15
C ALA A 125 -14.37 7.19 -13.37
N PHE A 126 -14.09 6.21 -12.51
CA PHE A 126 -12.90 5.35 -12.60
C PHE A 126 -12.90 4.50 -13.89
N LEU A 127 -14.06 4.01 -14.32
CA LEU A 127 -14.25 3.24 -15.55
C LEU A 127 -14.40 4.12 -16.82
N GLY A 128 -14.15 5.41 -16.73
CA GLY A 128 -14.22 6.33 -17.86
C GLY A 128 -15.61 6.94 -18.11
N GLY A 129 -16.58 6.75 -17.23
CA GLY A 129 -17.88 7.42 -17.24
C GLY A 129 -17.81 8.92 -16.89
N PRO A 130 -18.95 9.63 -16.79
CA PRO A 130 -19.00 11.03 -16.41
C PRO A 130 -18.32 11.28 -15.07
N ILE A 131 -17.57 12.38 -14.97
CA ILE A 131 -16.95 12.83 -13.72
C ILE A 131 -17.78 14.03 -13.22
N ASP A 132 -18.28 13.90 -12.00
CA ASP A 132 -18.98 14.96 -11.28
C ASP A 132 -18.07 15.44 -10.14
N PRO A 133 -17.41 16.59 -10.27
CA PRO A 133 -16.46 17.09 -9.27
C PRO A 133 -17.06 17.29 -7.88
N ALA A 134 -18.38 17.50 -7.80
CA ALA A 134 -19.06 17.62 -6.50
C ALA A 134 -19.05 16.32 -5.70
N PHE A 135 -18.85 15.17 -6.36
CA PHE A 135 -18.82 13.84 -5.73
C PHE A 135 -17.46 13.16 -5.78
N VAL A 136 -16.69 13.38 -6.86
CA VAL A 136 -15.43 12.68 -7.09
C VAL A 136 -14.46 13.62 -7.79
N ASP A 137 -13.52 14.15 -7.02
CA ASP A 137 -12.37 14.90 -7.54
C ASP A 137 -11.11 14.53 -6.75
N ASP A 138 -10.45 13.45 -7.18
CA ASP A 138 -9.30 12.89 -6.48
C ASP A 138 -8.23 12.36 -7.44
N GLY A 139 -7.09 11.97 -6.87
CA GLY A 139 -5.96 11.43 -7.62
C GLY A 139 -6.27 10.12 -8.36
N TRP A 140 -7.22 9.32 -7.86
CA TRP A 140 -7.61 8.05 -8.51
C TRP A 140 -8.27 8.26 -9.86
N THR A 141 -8.99 9.36 -10.03
CA THR A 141 -9.70 9.70 -11.26
C THR A 141 -8.93 10.67 -12.15
N ARG A 142 -7.79 11.18 -11.71
CA ARG A 142 -6.96 12.15 -12.44
C ARG A 142 -6.54 11.64 -13.82
N LEU A 143 -6.02 10.40 -13.91
CA LEU A 143 -5.62 9.82 -15.20
C LEU A 143 -6.80 9.77 -16.18
N THR A 144 -7.96 9.32 -15.73
CA THR A 144 -9.18 9.26 -16.58
C THR A 144 -9.61 10.65 -17.03
N ARG A 145 -9.53 11.67 -16.14
CA ARG A 145 -9.82 13.06 -16.53
C ARG A 145 -8.86 13.57 -17.58
N ASN A 146 -7.55 13.37 -17.39
CA ASN A 146 -6.52 13.79 -18.33
C ASN A 146 -6.72 13.13 -19.69
N LEU A 147 -7.03 11.84 -19.72
CA LEU A 147 -7.34 11.13 -20.96
C LEU A 147 -8.55 11.71 -21.68
N LYS A 148 -9.65 11.95 -20.95
CA LYS A 148 -10.85 12.57 -21.54
C LYS A 148 -10.60 13.96 -22.11
N ALA A 149 -9.85 14.78 -21.39
CA ALA A 149 -9.48 16.11 -21.85
C ALA A 149 -8.66 16.05 -23.16
N LEU A 150 -7.71 15.11 -23.26
CA LEU A 150 -6.94 14.89 -24.48
C LEU A 150 -7.80 14.42 -25.66
N VAL A 151 -8.70 13.47 -25.43
CA VAL A 151 -9.64 12.99 -26.47
C VAL A 151 -10.52 14.13 -26.97
N ALA A 152 -11.05 14.95 -26.05
CA ALA A 152 -11.91 16.09 -26.42
C ALA A 152 -11.15 17.16 -27.23
N GLN A 153 -9.85 17.35 -26.99
CA GLN A 153 -9.02 18.34 -27.69
C GLN A 153 -8.54 17.83 -29.06
N SER A 154 -8.18 16.57 -29.18
CA SER A 154 -7.54 16.04 -30.40
C SER A 154 -8.52 15.35 -31.36
N GLY A 155 -9.64 14.85 -30.85
CA GLY A 155 -10.55 14.00 -31.61
C GLY A 155 -10.02 12.58 -31.89
N GLU A 156 -8.86 12.23 -31.34
CA GLU A 156 -8.24 10.91 -31.50
C GLU A 156 -8.89 9.83 -30.63
N SER A 157 -8.57 8.57 -30.90
CA SER A 157 -9.08 7.44 -30.14
C SER A 157 -8.47 7.37 -28.72
N VAL A 158 -9.22 6.84 -27.77
CA VAL A 158 -8.77 6.60 -26.37
C VAL A 158 -7.47 5.79 -26.32
N SER A 159 -7.35 4.75 -27.16
CA SER A 159 -6.17 3.87 -27.16
C SER A 159 -4.89 4.59 -27.61
N GLY A 160 -4.98 5.55 -28.55
CA GLY A 160 -3.84 6.33 -29.01
C GLY A 160 -3.34 7.34 -27.96
N LEU A 161 -4.24 7.84 -27.12
CA LEU A 161 -3.94 8.89 -26.15
C LEU A 161 -3.68 8.39 -24.73
N ALA A 162 -3.99 7.13 -24.42
CA ALA A 162 -3.86 6.58 -23.07
C ALA A 162 -2.43 6.68 -22.51
N GLN A 163 -1.42 6.38 -23.33
CA GLN A 163 -0.02 6.48 -22.92
C GLN A 163 0.43 7.93 -22.71
N ILE A 164 -0.08 8.86 -23.55
CA ILE A 164 0.24 10.28 -23.41
C ILE A 164 -0.41 10.85 -22.13
N ALA A 165 -1.63 10.43 -21.82
CA ALA A 165 -2.31 10.81 -20.59
C ALA A 165 -1.56 10.31 -19.36
N ASP A 166 -1.08 9.06 -19.41
CA ASP A 166 -0.26 8.47 -18.34
C ASP A 166 1.07 9.22 -18.16
N PHE A 167 1.78 9.50 -19.24
CA PHE A 167 3.02 10.29 -19.19
C PHE A 167 2.81 11.68 -18.57
N LYS A 168 1.76 12.39 -18.97
CA LYS A 168 1.44 13.70 -18.39
C LYS A 168 1.13 13.60 -16.89
N THR A 169 0.37 12.59 -16.50
CA THR A 169 0.04 12.36 -15.08
C THR A 169 1.29 12.03 -14.27
N MET A 170 2.12 11.11 -14.77
CA MET A 170 3.35 10.73 -14.08
C MET A 170 4.39 11.86 -14.05
N GLU A 171 4.42 12.71 -15.09
CA GLU A 171 5.30 13.90 -15.09
C GLU A 171 4.86 14.92 -14.03
N THR A 172 3.57 15.15 -13.86
CA THR A 172 3.04 15.98 -12.77
C THR A 172 3.49 15.45 -11.40
N ILE A 173 3.40 14.11 -11.19
CA ILE A 173 3.83 13.47 -9.94
C ILE A 173 5.35 13.61 -9.73
N ARG A 174 6.16 13.48 -10.79
CA ARG A 174 7.63 13.71 -10.70
C ARG A 174 7.97 15.17 -10.41
N GLY A 175 7.23 16.11 -11.01
CA GLY A 175 7.36 17.53 -10.71
C GLY A 175 7.09 17.84 -9.22
N LEU A 176 6.07 17.22 -8.63
CA LEU A 176 5.80 17.34 -7.19
C LEU A 176 6.98 16.86 -6.33
N VAL A 177 7.71 15.83 -6.76
CA VAL A 177 8.92 15.38 -6.05
C VAL A 177 10.00 16.46 -6.11
N ASP A 178 10.24 17.05 -7.28
CA ASP A 178 11.23 18.13 -7.46
C ASP A 178 10.87 19.39 -6.66
N ASP A 179 9.59 19.73 -6.60
CA ASP A 179 9.11 20.90 -5.86
C ASP A 179 9.18 20.72 -4.34
N THR A 180 9.13 19.46 -3.86
CA THR A 180 9.05 19.17 -2.43
C THR A 180 10.40 18.79 -1.81
N VAL A 181 11.19 17.95 -2.48
CA VAL A 181 12.45 17.40 -1.95
C VAL A 181 13.62 18.30 -2.30
N LYS A 182 14.28 18.83 -1.28
CA LYS A 182 15.33 19.87 -1.43
C LYS A 182 16.64 19.35 -2.03
N ASP A 183 17.02 18.09 -1.73
CA ASP A 183 18.22 17.48 -2.30
C ASP A 183 17.87 16.86 -3.67
N PRO A 184 18.44 17.37 -4.79
CA PRO A 184 18.13 16.84 -6.11
C PRO A 184 18.50 15.36 -6.31
N ALA A 185 19.53 14.89 -5.61
CA ALA A 185 19.96 13.49 -5.71
C ALA A 185 18.96 12.54 -5.01
N VAL A 186 18.37 12.99 -3.90
CA VAL A 186 17.29 12.27 -3.21
C VAL A 186 16.01 12.38 -4.01
N ALA A 187 15.67 13.56 -4.54
CA ALA A 187 14.51 13.77 -5.39
C ALA A 187 14.50 12.81 -6.57
N GLU A 188 15.62 12.71 -7.30
CA GLU A 188 15.73 11.81 -8.45
C GLU A 188 15.47 10.33 -8.08
N LYS A 189 15.97 9.88 -6.94
CA LYS A 189 15.73 8.51 -6.44
C LYS A 189 14.27 8.24 -6.04
N LEU A 190 13.50 9.28 -5.70
CA LEU A 190 12.09 9.17 -5.32
C LEU A 190 11.14 9.23 -6.52
N LYS A 191 11.61 9.56 -7.71
CA LYS A 191 10.79 9.62 -8.92
C LYS A 191 10.44 8.24 -9.45
N ALA A 192 9.17 8.00 -9.75
CA ALA A 192 8.66 6.78 -10.34
C ALA A 192 8.63 6.89 -11.88
N TYR A 193 9.35 6.01 -12.57
CA TYR A 193 9.46 5.98 -14.05
C TYR A 193 8.69 4.82 -14.70
N TYR A 194 7.62 4.36 -14.07
CA TYR A 194 6.70 3.36 -14.57
C TYR A 194 5.30 3.96 -14.75
N ASN A 195 4.43 3.33 -15.54
CA ASN A 195 3.05 3.78 -15.74
C ASN A 195 2.28 3.72 -14.42
N GLN A 196 1.40 4.69 -14.17
CA GLN A 196 0.74 4.94 -12.89
C GLN A 196 0.15 3.69 -12.22
N PHE A 197 -0.58 2.86 -12.97
CA PHE A 197 -1.22 1.66 -12.41
C PHE A 197 -0.38 0.38 -12.49
N CYS A 198 0.90 0.44 -12.92
CA CYS A 198 1.82 -0.70 -12.82
C CYS A 198 2.13 -1.08 -11.37
N LYS A 199 1.99 -0.13 -10.46
CA LYS A 199 1.97 -0.33 -9.01
C LYS A 199 0.76 0.41 -8.43
N ARG A 200 0.41 0.11 -7.17
CA ARG A 200 -0.65 0.84 -6.48
C ARG A 200 -0.28 2.32 -6.38
N PRO A 201 -1.05 3.24 -6.97
CA PRO A 201 -0.90 4.67 -6.71
C PRO A 201 -1.02 4.97 -5.22
N THR A 202 -0.19 5.89 -4.73
CA THR A 202 -0.20 6.30 -3.33
C THR A 202 -0.42 7.80 -3.21
N PHE A 203 -1.03 8.23 -2.12
CA PHE A 203 -1.37 9.63 -1.86
C PHE A 203 -1.00 9.97 -0.42
N ASN A 204 -0.13 10.97 -0.23
CA ASN A 204 0.29 11.39 1.10
C ASN A 204 0.91 12.78 1.03
N ASP A 205 0.48 13.70 1.89
CA ASP A 205 0.91 15.10 1.87
C ASP A 205 2.25 15.33 2.60
N PHE A 206 2.76 14.34 3.35
CA PHE A 206 3.92 14.48 4.24
C PHE A 206 5.12 13.58 3.86
N TYR A 207 4.89 12.54 3.04
CA TYR A 207 5.91 11.54 2.74
C TYR A 207 7.15 12.12 2.07
N LEU A 208 6.97 12.93 1.04
CA LEU A 208 8.08 13.53 0.30
C LEU A 208 8.86 14.53 1.16
N ASP A 209 8.15 15.39 1.91
CA ASP A 209 8.79 16.36 2.79
C ASP A 209 9.58 15.72 3.94
N THR A 210 9.21 14.49 4.32
CA THR A 210 9.95 13.74 5.36
C THR A 210 11.43 13.55 5.00
N PHE A 211 11.77 13.44 3.72
CA PHE A 211 13.16 13.29 3.26
C PHE A 211 13.98 14.58 3.32
N ASN A 212 13.38 15.70 3.68
CA ASN A 212 14.09 16.95 3.99
C ASN A 212 14.59 17.04 5.45
N ARG A 213 14.25 16.05 6.29
CA ARG A 213 14.65 16.01 7.69
C ARG A 213 16.08 15.49 7.82
N GLU A 214 16.88 16.09 8.70
CA GLU A 214 18.27 15.69 8.93
C GLU A 214 18.43 14.26 9.47
N ASN A 215 17.41 13.78 10.18
CA ASN A 215 17.39 12.44 10.77
C ASN A 215 16.78 11.36 9.85
N VAL A 216 16.55 11.65 8.57
CA VAL A 216 15.96 10.69 7.62
C VAL A 216 16.86 10.51 6.41
N GLU A 217 17.25 9.28 6.16
CA GLU A 217 18.11 8.92 5.02
C GLU A 217 17.40 7.90 4.10
N LEU A 218 17.37 8.23 2.80
CA LEU A 218 16.92 7.29 1.76
C LEU A 218 18.09 6.42 1.31
N VAL A 219 18.02 5.13 1.60
CA VAL A 219 19.00 4.13 1.14
C VAL A 219 18.46 3.44 -0.11
N ASP A 220 18.96 3.86 -1.27
CA ASP A 220 18.60 3.23 -2.54
C ASP A 220 19.34 1.90 -2.70
N VAL A 221 18.58 0.81 -2.75
CA VAL A 221 19.06 -0.57 -2.95
C VAL A 221 18.60 -1.16 -4.28
N SER A 222 18.35 -0.31 -5.27
CA SER A 222 17.90 -0.73 -6.60
C SER A 222 18.96 -1.54 -7.34
N ALA A 223 20.24 -1.15 -7.24
CA ALA A 223 21.36 -1.79 -7.90
C ALA A 223 21.58 -3.23 -7.41
N SER A 224 21.46 -3.48 -6.09
CA SER A 224 21.52 -4.80 -5.46
C SER A 224 20.20 -5.58 -5.49
N GLN A 225 19.14 -4.98 -6.09
CA GLN A 225 17.77 -5.51 -6.11
C GLN A 225 17.14 -5.72 -4.73
N GLY A 226 17.67 -5.07 -3.70
CA GLY A 226 17.18 -5.11 -2.32
C GLY A 226 18.31 -5.08 -1.29
N VAL A 227 17.93 -5.24 -0.03
CA VAL A 227 18.87 -5.40 1.08
C VAL A 227 19.64 -6.70 0.92
N GLU A 228 20.97 -6.66 1.08
CA GLU A 228 21.87 -7.78 0.82
C GLU A 228 21.86 -8.81 1.95
N ALA A 229 21.92 -8.34 3.21
CA ALA A 229 21.87 -9.19 4.40
C ALA A 229 21.40 -8.42 5.63
N ILE A 230 21.03 -9.17 6.67
CA ILE A 230 20.79 -8.67 8.01
C ILE A 230 21.80 -9.32 8.94
N THR A 231 22.49 -8.52 9.75
CA THR A 231 23.44 -8.96 10.76
C THR A 231 22.80 -9.04 12.14
N GLU A 232 23.57 -9.36 13.17
CA GLU A 232 23.10 -9.26 14.55
C GLU A 232 22.76 -7.83 14.96
N HIS A 233 23.38 -6.81 14.33
CA HIS A 233 23.31 -5.42 14.75
C HIS A 233 22.73 -4.46 13.70
N GLY A 234 22.46 -4.91 12.46
CA GLY A 234 22.04 -3.99 11.41
C GLY A 234 21.71 -4.64 10.09
N ILE A 235 21.76 -3.81 9.05
CA ILE A 235 21.40 -4.15 7.66
C ILE A 235 22.61 -3.89 6.78
N ILE A 236 22.97 -4.85 5.93
CA ILE A 236 23.97 -4.67 4.87
C ILE A 236 23.23 -4.28 3.58
N ALA A 237 23.64 -3.14 3.03
CA ALA A 237 23.18 -2.63 1.75
C ALA A 237 24.29 -1.84 1.07
N ASN A 238 24.44 -2.00 -0.25
CA ASN A 238 25.49 -1.34 -1.05
C ASN A 238 26.92 -1.59 -0.49
N GLY A 239 27.16 -2.79 0.06
CA GLY A 239 28.42 -3.16 0.68
C GLY A 239 28.73 -2.46 2.01
N GLN A 240 27.77 -1.73 2.60
CA GLN A 240 27.90 -1.03 3.88
C GLN A 240 26.94 -1.60 4.91
N GLU A 241 27.36 -1.66 6.17
CA GLU A 241 26.48 -1.96 7.30
C GLU A 241 25.84 -0.70 7.86
N TYR A 242 24.53 -0.75 8.06
CA TYR A 242 23.72 0.27 8.74
C TYR A 242 23.30 -0.28 10.10
N PRO A 243 23.97 0.10 11.19
CA PRO A 243 23.59 -0.33 12.53
C PRO A 243 22.22 0.26 12.91
N VAL A 244 21.32 -0.58 13.43
CA VAL A 244 19.96 -0.17 13.81
C VAL A 244 19.48 -0.89 15.06
N ASP A 245 18.61 -0.23 15.83
CA ASP A 245 17.93 -0.80 17.00
C ASP A 245 16.65 -1.54 16.62
N CYS A 246 16.01 -1.11 15.52
CA CYS A 246 14.74 -1.64 15.08
C CYS A 246 14.64 -1.79 13.56
N ILE A 247 14.11 -2.93 13.10
CA ILE A 247 13.78 -3.16 11.67
C ILE A 247 12.27 -3.33 11.50
N ILE A 248 11.67 -2.45 10.69
CA ILE A 248 10.25 -2.49 10.33
C ILE A 248 10.10 -3.01 8.90
N TYR A 249 9.42 -4.14 8.74
CA TYR A 249 9.20 -4.72 7.42
C TYR A 249 7.91 -4.17 6.81
N ALA A 250 8.04 -3.29 5.82
CA ALA A 250 6.95 -2.81 4.96
C ALA A 250 6.91 -3.58 3.63
N SER A 251 7.16 -4.88 3.69
CA SER A 251 7.40 -5.78 2.55
C SER A 251 6.11 -6.36 1.93
N GLY A 252 4.95 -5.90 2.38
CA GLY A 252 3.64 -6.24 1.83
C GLY A 252 3.13 -7.63 2.21
N PHE A 253 2.34 -8.23 1.33
CA PHE A 253 1.59 -9.45 1.59
C PHE A 253 1.75 -10.49 0.47
N GLU A 254 1.47 -11.75 0.78
CA GLU A 254 1.50 -12.87 -0.17
C GLU A 254 0.25 -12.92 -1.06
N ILE A 255 -0.05 -11.84 -1.81
CA ILE A 255 -1.28 -11.75 -2.61
C ILE A 255 -1.35 -12.75 -3.77
N THR A 256 -0.22 -13.22 -4.29
CA THR A 256 -0.13 -14.13 -5.43
C THR A 256 0.04 -15.60 -5.03
N SER A 257 0.20 -15.91 -3.74
CA SER A 257 0.27 -17.29 -3.27
C SER A 257 -1.10 -17.98 -3.33
N SER A 258 -1.10 -19.33 -3.28
CA SER A 258 -2.32 -20.12 -3.32
C SER A 258 -3.28 -19.70 -2.20
N TYR A 259 -4.58 -19.86 -2.45
CA TYR A 259 -5.62 -19.51 -1.47
C TYR A 259 -5.45 -20.33 -0.17
N GLU A 260 -5.09 -21.62 -0.28
CA GLU A 260 -4.76 -22.48 0.85
C GLU A 260 -3.62 -21.90 1.71
N ARG A 261 -2.52 -21.51 1.07
CA ARG A 261 -1.38 -20.89 1.77
C ARG A 261 -1.76 -19.58 2.45
N ARG A 262 -2.59 -18.77 1.81
CA ARG A 262 -3.01 -17.47 2.36
C ARG A 262 -3.94 -17.62 3.56
N LEU A 263 -4.92 -18.53 3.50
CA LEU A 263 -5.85 -18.77 4.59
C LEU A 263 -5.23 -19.57 5.74
N GLY A 264 -4.49 -20.62 5.43
CA GLY A 264 -3.86 -21.50 6.41
C GLY A 264 -4.84 -22.29 7.29
N ILE A 265 -6.10 -22.39 6.88
CA ILE A 265 -7.17 -23.15 7.57
C ILE A 265 -7.82 -24.14 6.61
N PRO A 266 -8.14 -25.36 7.04
CA PRO A 266 -8.89 -26.30 6.23
C PRO A 266 -10.36 -25.87 6.12
N ILE A 267 -10.94 -26.00 4.93
CA ILE A 267 -12.37 -25.71 4.65
C ILE A 267 -12.95 -26.91 3.93
N PHE A 268 -13.95 -27.53 4.54
CA PHE A 268 -14.63 -28.70 3.99
C PHE A 268 -16.10 -28.40 3.70
N GLY A 269 -16.55 -28.84 2.54
CA GLY A 269 -17.93 -28.74 2.10
C GLY A 269 -18.73 -30.03 2.33
N VAL A 270 -19.79 -30.21 1.54
CA VAL A 270 -20.62 -31.40 1.55
C VAL A 270 -19.76 -32.64 1.23
N ALA A 271 -20.02 -33.74 1.91
CA ALA A 271 -19.28 -35.01 1.79
C ALA A 271 -17.76 -34.89 2.12
N GLY A 272 -17.34 -33.88 2.87
CA GLY A 272 -15.93 -33.70 3.26
C GLY A 272 -15.01 -33.24 2.15
N GLN A 273 -15.53 -32.73 1.04
CA GLN A 273 -14.72 -32.20 -0.05
C GLN A 273 -13.94 -30.94 0.40
N SER A 274 -12.61 -30.93 0.22
CA SER A 274 -11.81 -29.75 0.43
C SER A 274 -12.07 -28.67 -0.62
N ILE A 275 -12.20 -27.41 -0.20
CA ILE A 275 -12.33 -26.28 -1.15
C ILE A 275 -11.08 -26.14 -2.03
N TYR A 276 -9.91 -26.48 -1.51
CA TYR A 276 -8.63 -26.38 -2.23
C TYR A 276 -8.52 -27.43 -3.33
N GLU A 277 -8.99 -28.67 -3.06
CA GLU A 277 -9.12 -29.71 -4.07
C GLU A 277 -10.17 -29.34 -5.13
N HIS A 278 -11.32 -28.78 -4.69
CA HIS A 278 -12.36 -28.31 -5.59
C HIS A 278 -11.88 -27.22 -6.55
N TRP A 279 -10.94 -26.38 -6.11
CA TRP A 279 -10.35 -25.31 -6.91
C TRP A 279 -9.00 -25.65 -7.55
N GLN A 280 -8.58 -26.89 -7.54
CA GLN A 280 -7.29 -27.31 -8.12
C GLN A 280 -7.13 -26.96 -9.60
N ALA A 281 -8.24 -27.03 -10.38
CA ALA A 281 -8.29 -26.61 -11.79
C ALA A 281 -8.58 -25.12 -12.00
N GLY A 282 -8.54 -24.32 -10.93
CA GLY A 282 -8.84 -22.89 -10.91
C GLY A 282 -10.02 -22.54 -10.03
N MET A 283 -9.93 -21.36 -9.40
CA MET A 283 -10.99 -20.85 -8.52
C MET A 283 -12.24 -20.55 -9.31
N ARG A 284 -13.38 -21.12 -8.89
CA ARG A 284 -14.71 -20.90 -9.48
C ARG A 284 -15.71 -20.57 -8.38
N SER A 285 -16.50 -19.53 -8.61
CA SER A 285 -17.55 -19.10 -7.69
C SER A 285 -18.72 -18.51 -8.46
N MET A 286 -19.90 -18.58 -7.90
CA MET A 286 -21.07 -17.88 -8.41
C MET A 286 -21.04 -16.43 -7.89
N HIS A 287 -20.93 -15.47 -8.81
CA HIS A 287 -20.84 -14.03 -8.53
C HIS A 287 -19.72 -13.61 -7.54
N GLY A 288 -18.65 -14.40 -7.43
CA GLY A 288 -17.58 -14.14 -6.45
C GLY A 288 -17.95 -14.46 -5.00
N LEU A 289 -19.16 -14.96 -4.73
CA LEU A 289 -19.71 -15.11 -3.39
C LEU A 289 -19.91 -16.56 -2.94
N MET A 290 -20.40 -17.45 -3.81
CA MET A 290 -20.81 -18.80 -3.43
C MET A 290 -20.03 -19.85 -4.22
N VAL A 291 -19.83 -21.02 -3.61
CA VAL A 291 -19.07 -22.12 -4.20
C VAL A 291 -19.97 -23.38 -4.18
N SER A 292 -20.00 -24.11 -5.30
CA SER A 292 -20.71 -25.37 -5.41
C SER A 292 -20.15 -26.39 -4.41
N GLY A 293 -21.01 -27.09 -3.71
CA GLY A 293 -20.61 -28.04 -2.65
C GLY A 293 -20.36 -27.39 -1.28
N PHE A 294 -20.51 -26.06 -1.16
CA PHE A 294 -20.31 -25.30 0.10
C PHE A 294 -21.53 -24.40 0.38
N PRO A 295 -22.71 -24.97 0.66
CA PRO A 295 -24.00 -24.26 0.59
C PRO A 295 -24.19 -23.14 1.62
N ASN A 296 -23.42 -23.14 2.70
CA ASN A 296 -23.50 -22.14 3.79
C ASN A 296 -22.23 -21.29 3.92
N LEU A 297 -21.29 -21.39 2.95
CA LEU A 297 -20.08 -20.60 2.89
C LEU A 297 -20.22 -19.47 1.88
N PHE A 298 -19.94 -18.24 2.32
CA PHE A 298 -19.92 -17.05 1.51
C PHE A 298 -18.54 -16.42 1.51
N LEU A 299 -18.06 -16.02 0.33
CA LEU A 299 -16.78 -15.32 0.16
C LEU A 299 -17.08 -13.82 0.07
N CYS A 300 -16.46 -13.02 0.93
CA CYS A 300 -16.66 -11.57 0.97
C CYS A 300 -15.28 -10.87 0.87
N GLY A 301 -14.87 -10.47 -0.33
CA GLY A 301 -13.63 -9.72 -0.57
C GLY A 301 -12.71 -10.30 -1.59
#